data_6ac348ce1a360dec183dd7b5b3455f37
#
_entry.id   6ac348ce1a360dec183dd7b5b3455f37
#
_cell.length_a   1.000
_cell.length_b   1.000
_cell.length_c   1.000
_cell.angle_alpha   90.00
_cell.angle_beta   90.00
_cell.angle_gamma   90.00
#
_symmetry.space_group_name_H-M   'P 1'
#
loop_
_entity.id
_entity.type
_entity.pdbx_description
1 polymer ?
#
loop_
_entity_poly.entity_id
_entity_poly.type
_entity_poly.pdbx_seq_one_letter_code
_entity_poly.pdbx_strand_id
1 'polypeptide(L)'
;MQPVLGIDFGTTNTSAAWFDKAGKLKVAPATDKTAVLPSVVWFPSADASKCLVGQAAKTQLVDDPKHTLFGTKRFLGRRYHSEYVSQHKDRFAFDLVEGADGYTSALIYGQMIPLVDVASVVVKDIVARATRAAGHPFSLCVMTVPAHASVRQREAVRKAAESAGLTVRAIVNEPTAAALFYANLRSPKQTVLIFDLGGGTFDATLLRVENRVVKVLATGGDAFLGGSDFDERVADRFATHLEQTTGVSVRQSRTVMQRLALAAEYAKLQLSRLEVVDVRVPVVAQRPDGGFIDLQKRLTREELEHLVTPLVERCVGACDDVLGRAKLSPADIDELVLVGGQTRMPMIRRRLAHFPRLSSEKDVHPELGVAVGAAILGRNLSRTNASGLSDVVAMPISVMLPGGRTVEVIAPNTPVPCQRAVVLDNLPPWSAPVPLMLFESLDQTSVDREVIGTVHVSEEWRTTPNVVPSLELNVGHDFALTAKLVAPGGMQTQLQIVDQRVAAHR
;
A
#
# COMPACT_ATOMS: atom_id res chain seq x y z
N MET A 1 -27.65 -10.85 -10.01
CA MET A 1 -26.45 -9.97 -10.06
C MET A 1 -25.22 -10.82 -9.94
N GLN A 2 -24.18 -10.54 -10.73
CA GLN A 2 -22.88 -11.18 -10.53
C GLN A 2 -22.30 -10.76 -9.19
N PRO A 3 -21.80 -11.70 -8.36
CA PRO A 3 -21.16 -11.36 -7.09
C PRO A 3 -19.83 -10.65 -7.37
N VAL A 4 -19.57 -9.60 -6.59
CA VAL A 4 -18.31 -8.85 -6.63
C VAL A 4 -17.43 -9.28 -5.47
N LEU A 5 -16.18 -9.60 -5.73
CA LEU A 5 -15.20 -9.98 -4.73
C LEU A 5 -14.51 -8.71 -4.21
N GLY A 6 -14.57 -8.45 -2.92
CA GLY A 6 -13.72 -7.44 -2.27
C GLY A 6 -12.38 -8.08 -1.90
N ILE A 7 -11.28 -7.52 -2.37
CA ILE A 7 -9.93 -8.06 -2.15
C ILE A 7 -9.09 -6.99 -1.46
N ASP A 8 -8.62 -7.33 -0.27
CA ASP A 8 -7.55 -6.63 0.41
C ASP A 8 -6.23 -7.28 0.03
N PHE A 9 -5.50 -6.66 -0.89
CA PHE A 9 -4.16 -7.09 -1.29
C PHE A 9 -3.12 -6.36 -0.43
N GLY A 10 -2.80 -6.93 0.73
CA GLY A 10 -1.86 -6.31 1.68
C GLY A 10 -0.39 -6.64 1.42
N THR A 11 0.52 -5.84 1.98
CA THR A 11 1.98 -6.04 1.89
C THR A 11 2.42 -7.37 2.50
N THR A 12 1.80 -7.77 3.62
CA THR A 12 2.14 -9.00 4.36
C THR A 12 1.10 -10.08 4.15
N ASN A 13 -0.17 -9.71 4.11
CA ASN A 13 -1.29 -10.62 4.04
C ASN A 13 -2.33 -10.12 3.04
N THR A 14 -3.01 -11.07 2.40
CA THR A 14 -4.12 -10.82 1.47
C THR A 14 -5.37 -11.51 1.99
N SER A 15 -6.52 -10.83 1.90
CA SER A 15 -7.83 -11.42 2.25
C SER A 15 -8.90 -11.05 1.22
N ALA A 16 -9.97 -11.86 1.14
CA ALA A 16 -11.07 -11.58 0.23
C ALA A 16 -12.43 -11.93 0.85
N ALA A 17 -13.44 -11.13 0.51
CA ALA A 17 -14.80 -11.29 0.99
C ALA A 17 -15.83 -11.05 -0.11
N TRP A 18 -17.03 -11.63 0.03
CA TRP A 18 -18.15 -11.43 -0.88
C TRP A 18 -19.49 -11.60 -0.17
N PHE A 19 -20.56 -11.18 -0.82
CA PHE A 19 -21.93 -11.53 -0.40
C PHE A 19 -22.48 -12.66 -1.27
N ASP A 20 -22.96 -13.73 -0.63
CA ASP A 20 -23.64 -14.83 -1.33
C ASP A 20 -25.04 -14.40 -1.87
N LYS A 21 -25.70 -15.31 -2.60
CA LYS A 21 -27.04 -15.06 -3.17
C LYS A 21 -28.10 -14.72 -2.13
N ALA A 22 -27.94 -15.18 -0.90
CA ALA A 22 -28.82 -14.87 0.24
C ALA A 22 -28.49 -13.52 0.91
N GLY A 23 -27.43 -12.82 0.44
CA GLY A 23 -26.95 -11.57 1.02
C GLY A 23 -26.12 -11.76 2.29
N LYS A 24 -25.69 -12.99 2.60
CA LYS A 24 -24.82 -13.27 3.73
C LYS A 24 -23.37 -13.05 3.36
N LEU A 25 -22.64 -12.32 4.22
CA LEU A 25 -21.21 -12.10 4.10
C LEU A 25 -20.43 -13.42 4.23
N LYS A 26 -19.48 -13.62 3.34
CA LYS A 26 -18.52 -14.72 3.28
C LYS A 26 -17.12 -14.19 3.16
N VAL A 27 -16.15 -14.95 3.66
CA VAL A 27 -14.72 -14.64 3.56
C VAL A 27 -14.01 -15.85 2.96
N ALA A 28 -13.03 -15.61 2.10
CA ALA A 28 -12.24 -16.67 1.48
C ALA A 28 -11.34 -17.36 2.53
N PRO A 29 -11.40 -18.69 2.67
CA PRO A 29 -10.50 -19.40 3.58
C PRO A 29 -9.08 -19.44 3.00
N ALA A 30 -8.09 -19.06 3.78
CA ALA A 30 -6.68 -19.25 3.45
C ALA A 30 -6.18 -20.63 3.88
N THR A 31 -6.63 -21.09 5.06
CA THR A 31 -6.49 -22.44 5.58
C THR A 31 -7.76 -22.81 6.34
N ASP A 32 -7.85 -24.02 6.87
CA ASP A 32 -8.98 -24.43 7.73
C ASP A 32 -9.13 -23.56 9.00
N LYS A 33 -8.08 -22.83 9.38
CA LYS A 33 -8.00 -22.04 10.62
C LYS A 33 -7.96 -20.53 10.42
N THR A 34 -7.68 -20.05 9.20
CA THR A 34 -7.53 -18.62 8.93
C THR A 34 -8.06 -18.23 7.55
N ALA A 35 -8.59 -17.01 7.46
CA ALA A 35 -9.02 -16.37 6.22
C ALA A 35 -7.96 -15.39 5.67
N VAL A 36 -6.77 -15.35 6.26
CA VAL A 36 -5.69 -14.43 5.91
C VAL A 36 -4.59 -15.21 5.21
N LEU A 37 -4.36 -14.90 3.93
CA LEU A 37 -3.35 -15.53 3.07
C LEU A 37 -2.06 -14.71 3.14
N PRO A 38 -0.90 -15.28 3.56
CA PRO A 38 0.37 -14.58 3.44
C PRO A 38 0.66 -14.14 2.00
N SER A 39 1.03 -12.88 1.78
CA SER A 39 1.40 -12.33 0.47
C SER A 39 2.85 -12.72 0.12
N VAL A 40 3.11 -14.02 0.10
CA VAL A 40 4.42 -14.63 -0.14
C VAL A 40 4.33 -15.56 -1.33
N VAL A 41 5.32 -15.48 -2.22
CA VAL A 41 5.42 -16.32 -3.42
C VAL A 41 6.80 -16.98 -3.45
N TRP A 42 6.84 -18.30 -3.57
CA TRP A 42 8.08 -19.06 -3.74
C TRP A 42 8.15 -19.70 -5.12
N PHE A 43 9.29 -19.57 -5.76
CA PHE A 43 9.58 -20.13 -7.06
C PHE A 43 10.58 -21.31 -6.88
N PRO A 44 10.14 -22.57 -7.01
CA PRO A 44 11.01 -23.74 -6.85
C PRO A 44 11.97 -23.95 -8.03
N SER A 45 11.75 -23.26 -9.15
CA SER A 45 12.54 -23.35 -10.38
C SER A 45 12.31 -22.12 -11.26
N ALA A 46 13.03 -22.05 -12.38
CA ALA A 46 12.83 -21.03 -13.40
C ALA A 46 11.42 -21.07 -14.06
N ASP A 47 10.69 -22.17 -13.92
CA ASP A 47 9.32 -22.28 -14.40
C ASP A 47 8.35 -21.55 -13.44
N ALA A 48 8.04 -20.30 -13.76
CA ALA A 48 7.16 -19.45 -12.95
C ALA A 48 5.73 -20.02 -12.78
N SER A 49 5.30 -20.97 -13.63
CA SER A 49 3.98 -21.60 -13.49
C SER A 49 3.87 -22.54 -12.29
N LYS A 50 5.01 -22.97 -11.73
CA LYS A 50 5.10 -23.89 -10.58
C LYS A 50 5.23 -23.20 -9.24
N CYS A 51 5.09 -21.87 -9.19
CA CYS A 51 5.23 -21.11 -7.95
C CYS A 51 4.17 -21.52 -6.92
N LEU A 52 4.55 -21.41 -5.64
CA LEU A 52 3.65 -21.60 -4.50
C LEU A 52 3.34 -20.26 -3.84
N VAL A 53 2.14 -20.16 -3.23
CA VAL A 53 1.66 -18.93 -2.59
C VAL A 53 1.24 -19.20 -1.14
N GLY A 54 1.33 -18.19 -0.31
CA GLY A 54 0.79 -18.21 1.04
C GLY A 54 1.64 -18.97 2.03
N GLN A 55 1.03 -19.78 2.90
CA GLN A 55 1.72 -20.45 3.98
C GLN A 55 2.79 -21.43 3.47
N ALA A 56 2.52 -22.15 2.38
CA ALA A 56 3.50 -23.06 1.77
C ALA A 56 4.75 -22.32 1.26
N ALA A 57 4.58 -21.13 0.67
CA ALA A 57 5.69 -20.27 0.29
C ALA A 57 6.40 -19.67 1.53
N LYS A 58 5.64 -19.27 2.57
CA LYS A 58 6.22 -18.67 3.79
C LYS A 58 7.20 -19.61 4.49
N THR A 59 7.00 -20.93 4.44
CA THR A 59 7.96 -21.90 5.01
C THR A 59 9.30 -21.89 4.29
N GLN A 60 9.36 -21.51 3.01
CA GLN A 60 10.58 -21.47 2.20
C GLN A 60 11.45 -20.23 2.46
N LEU A 61 10.97 -19.25 3.24
CA LEU A 61 11.77 -18.07 3.61
C LEU A 61 13.07 -18.41 4.35
N VAL A 62 13.13 -19.58 5.01
CA VAL A 62 14.32 -20.07 5.72
C VAL A 62 15.21 -20.88 4.80
N ASP A 63 14.62 -21.77 3.99
CA ASP A 63 15.35 -22.78 3.22
C ASP A 63 15.79 -22.22 1.85
N ASP A 64 14.95 -21.41 1.21
CA ASP A 64 15.24 -20.81 -0.10
C ASP A 64 14.86 -19.31 -0.14
N PRO A 65 15.54 -18.47 0.67
CA PRO A 65 15.19 -17.06 0.80
C PRO A 65 15.41 -16.24 -0.49
N LYS A 66 16.30 -16.68 -1.39
CA LYS A 66 16.58 -15.97 -2.64
C LYS A 66 15.47 -16.09 -3.68
N HIS A 67 14.69 -17.16 -3.61
CA HIS A 67 13.59 -17.40 -4.55
C HIS A 67 12.22 -17.29 -3.88
N THR A 68 12.17 -16.77 -2.65
CA THR A 68 10.93 -16.54 -1.89
C THR A 68 10.68 -15.06 -1.74
N LEU A 69 9.69 -14.55 -2.47
CA LEU A 69 9.34 -13.14 -2.54
C LEU A 69 8.26 -12.79 -1.50
N PHE A 70 8.50 -11.72 -0.76
CA PHE A 70 7.54 -11.16 0.21
C PHE A 70 7.69 -9.64 0.27
N GLY A 71 6.70 -8.91 0.79
CA GLY A 71 6.77 -7.46 0.91
C GLY A 71 6.81 -6.70 -0.42
N THR A 72 6.63 -7.38 -1.54
CA THR A 72 6.79 -6.84 -2.90
C THR A 72 5.81 -5.72 -3.23
N LYS A 73 4.65 -5.64 -2.54
CA LYS A 73 3.69 -4.53 -2.70
C LYS A 73 4.32 -3.16 -2.46
N ARG A 74 5.32 -3.06 -1.59
CA ARG A 74 6.05 -1.81 -1.31
C ARG A 74 6.77 -1.25 -2.55
N PHE A 75 7.16 -2.11 -3.50
CA PHE A 75 7.89 -1.77 -4.73
C PHE A 75 6.99 -1.79 -5.97
N LEU A 76 5.77 -2.29 -5.82
CA LEU A 76 4.81 -2.42 -6.92
C LEU A 76 4.47 -1.04 -7.50
N GLY A 77 4.65 -0.87 -8.82
CA GLY A 77 4.40 0.39 -9.51
C GLY A 77 5.48 1.46 -9.29
N ARG A 78 6.61 1.13 -8.62
CA ARG A 78 7.73 2.05 -8.40
C ARG A 78 8.83 1.85 -9.42
N ARG A 79 9.44 2.96 -9.85
CA ARG A 79 10.63 2.91 -10.69
C ARG A 79 11.82 2.38 -9.91
N TYR A 80 12.66 1.56 -10.59
CA TYR A 80 13.82 0.94 -9.96
C TYR A 80 14.82 1.95 -9.38
N HIS A 81 14.99 3.10 -10.05
CA HIS A 81 15.89 4.17 -9.62
C HIS A 81 15.23 5.20 -8.69
N SER A 82 14.00 4.94 -8.20
CA SER A 82 13.42 5.80 -7.17
C SER A 82 14.25 5.74 -5.89
N GLU A 83 14.23 6.81 -5.12
CA GLU A 83 14.96 6.88 -3.84
C GLU A 83 14.55 5.76 -2.90
N TYR A 84 13.25 5.50 -2.80
CA TYR A 84 12.72 4.41 -1.97
C TYR A 84 13.30 3.04 -2.34
N VAL A 85 13.27 2.67 -3.63
CA VAL A 85 13.81 1.39 -4.08
C VAL A 85 15.31 1.31 -3.80
N SER A 86 16.05 2.39 -4.07
CA SER A 86 17.50 2.46 -3.83
C SER A 86 17.86 2.25 -2.36
N GLN A 87 17.07 2.80 -1.43
CA GLN A 87 17.31 2.68 0.01
C GLN A 87 16.90 1.32 0.60
N HIS A 88 15.95 0.59 -0.05
CA HIS A 88 15.31 -0.55 0.58
C HIS A 88 15.52 -1.90 -0.13
N LYS A 89 15.95 -1.90 -1.40
CA LYS A 89 16.10 -3.14 -2.20
C LYS A 89 17.05 -4.16 -1.58
N ASP A 90 18.08 -3.69 -0.91
CA ASP A 90 19.13 -4.56 -0.32
C ASP A 90 18.74 -5.18 1.03
N ARG A 91 17.54 -4.87 1.54
CA ARG A 91 17.01 -5.47 2.78
C ARG A 91 16.48 -6.89 2.59
N PHE A 92 16.29 -7.34 1.34
CA PHE A 92 15.74 -8.65 1.00
C PHE A 92 16.81 -9.60 0.54
N ALA A 93 16.64 -10.90 0.81
CA ALA A 93 17.58 -11.93 0.33
C ALA A 93 17.45 -12.16 -1.18
N PHE A 94 16.26 -11.95 -1.76
CA PHE A 94 16.05 -11.96 -3.21
C PHE A 94 16.54 -10.65 -3.85
N ASP A 95 16.80 -10.71 -5.15
CA ASP A 95 17.30 -9.56 -5.90
C ASP A 95 16.16 -8.82 -6.59
N LEU A 96 16.17 -7.48 -6.43
CA LEU A 96 15.35 -6.55 -7.20
C LEU A 96 16.21 -5.92 -8.30
N VAL A 97 15.68 -5.86 -9.51
CA VAL A 97 16.37 -5.37 -10.70
C VAL A 97 15.49 -4.40 -11.48
N GLU A 98 16.09 -3.66 -12.41
CA GLU A 98 15.34 -2.80 -13.33
C GLU A 98 14.66 -3.67 -14.40
N GLY A 99 13.33 -3.60 -14.50
CA GLY A 99 12.57 -4.21 -15.57
C GLY A 99 12.73 -3.48 -16.91
N ALA A 100 12.32 -4.12 -18.01
CA ALA A 100 12.40 -3.55 -19.35
C ALA A 100 11.63 -2.22 -19.50
N ASP A 101 10.59 -2.01 -18.70
CA ASP A 101 9.78 -0.80 -18.62
C ASP A 101 10.32 0.25 -17.63
N GLY A 102 11.47 -0.04 -16.96
CA GLY A 102 12.10 0.79 -15.95
C GLY A 102 11.47 0.72 -14.57
N TYR A 103 10.45 -0.13 -14.38
CA TYR A 103 9.89 -0.43 -13.07
C TYR A 103 10.65 -1.54 -12.37
N THR A 104 10.43 -1.63 -11.05
CA THR A 104 11.08 -2.65 -10.23
C THR A 104 10.55 -4.04 -10.58
N SER A 105 11.45 -4.98 -10.84
CA SER A 105 11.21 -6.40 -11.11
C SER A 105 12.03 -7.26 -10.16
N ALA A 106 11.64 -8.52 -9.96
CA ALA A 106 12.43 -9.51 -9.23
C ALA A 106 13.30 -10.32 -10.19
N LEU A 107 14.51 -10.69 -9.76
CA LEU A 107 15.41 -11.60 -10.49
C LEU A 107 15.31 -12.99 -9.88
N ILE A 108 14.74 -13.96 -10.59
CA ILE A 108 14.52 -15.33 -10.16
C ILE A 108 15.12 -16.30 -11.16
N TYR A 109 16.11 -17.10 -10.76
CA TYR A 109 16.84 -18.01 -11.63
C TYR A 109 17.35 -17.36 -12.93
N GLY A 110 17.79 -16.09 -12.85
CA GLY A 110 18.27 -15.31 -14.00
C GLY A 110 17.16 -14.73 -14.88
N GLN A 111 15.89 -14.92 -14.55
CA GLN A 111 14.75 -14.34 -15.26
C GLN A 111 14.22 -13.12 -14.51
N MET A 112 13.94 -12.03 -15.24
CA MET A 112 13.27 -10.86 -14.71
C MET A 112 11.76 -11.10 -14.66
N ILE A 113 11.18 -11.05 -13.46
CA ILE A 113 9.74 -11.21 -13.23
C ILE A 113 9.19 -9.85 -12.78
N PRO A 114 8.30 -9.21 -13.56
CA PRO A 114 7.64 -7.97 -13.16
C PRO A 114 6.88 -8.16 -11.85
N LEU A 115 6.96 -7.19 -10.93
CA LEU A 115 6.25 -7.31 -9.64
C LEU A 115 4.73 -7.33 -9.80
N VAL A 116 4.20 -6.82 -10.92
CA VAL A 116 2.77 -6.96 -11.28
C VAL A 116 2.40 -8.43 -11.46
N ASP A 117 3.27 -9.24 -12.06
CA ASP A 117 3.02 -10.68 -12.25
C ASP A 117 3.10 -11.43 -10.92
N VAL A 118 4.04 -11.07 -10.05
CA VAL A 118 4.12 -11.62 -8.68
C VAL A 118 2.84 -11.29 -7.90
N ALA A 119 2.36 -10.05 -7.97
CA ALA A 119 1.09 -9.65 -7.35
C ALA A 119 -0.10 -10.41 -7.95
N SER A 120 -0.13 -10.59 -9.29
CA SER A 120 -1.17 -11.35 -9.99
C SER A 120 -1.27 -12.80 -9.50
N VAL A 121 -0.14 -13.44 -9.22
CA VAL A 121 -0.10 -14.81 -8.68
C VAL A 121 -0.78 -14.89 -7.31
N VAL A 122 -0.54 -13.92 -6.42
CA VAL A 122 -1.22 -13.85 -5.10
C VAL A 122 -2.72 -13.63 -5.28
N VAL A 123 -3.11 -12.72 -6.18
CA VAL A 123 -4.52 -12.44 -6.47
C VAL A 123 -5.20 -13.67 -7.07
N LYS A 124 -4.55 -14.38 -8.00
CA LYS A 124 -5.08 -15.65 -8.57
C LYS A 124 -5.34 -16.70 -7.49
N ASP A 125 -4.44 -16.86 -6.54
CA ASP A 125 -4.60 -17.85 -5.47
C ASP A 125 -5.78 -17.52 -4.56
N ILE A 126 -5.92 -16.27 -4.09
CA ILE A 126 -7.05 -15.89 -3.23
C ILE A 126 -8.39 -15.96 -3.97
N VAL A 127 -8.44 -15.64 -5.27
CA VAL A 127 -9.64 -15.80 -6.11
C VAL A 127 -10.00 -17.27 -6.29
N ALA A 128 -9.03 -18.14 -6.51
CA ALA A 128 -9.26 -19.57 -6.61
C ALA A 128 -9.82 -20.17 -5.30
N ARG A 129 -9.34 -19.68 -4.15
CA ARG A 129 -9.89 -20.05 -2.82
C ARG A 129 -11.32 -19.58 -2.64
N ALA A 130 -11.59 -18.30 -2.97
CA ALA A 130 -12.94 -17.74 -2.93
C ALA A 130 -13.89 -18.53 -3.85
N THR A 131 -13.46 -18.85 -5.08
CA THR A 131 -14.22 -19.64 -6.05
C THR A 131 -14.57 -21.03 -5.53
N ARG A 132 -13.61 -21.73 -4.94
CA ARG A 132 -13.88 -23.06 -4.32
C ARG A 132 -14.88 -22.95 -3.17
N ALA A 133 -14.73 -21.93 -2.30
CA ALA A 133 -15.61 -21.74 -1.15
C ALA A 133 -17.02 -21.29 -1.56
N ALA A 134 -17.14 -20.53 -2.64
CA ALA A 134 -18.42 -20.03 -3.17
C ALA A 134 -19.14 -21.05 -4.05
N GLY A 135 -18.42 -22.00 -4.65
CA GLY A 135 -18.94 -22.95 -5.63
C GLY A 135 -19.23 -22.33 -7.02
N HIS A 136 -18.72 -21.13 -7.29
CA HIS A 136 -18.83 -20.44 -8.58
C HIS A 136 -17.66 -19.49 -8.80
N PRO A 137 -17.28 -19.20 -10.07
CA PRO A 137 -16.21 -18.27 -10.37
C PRO A 137 -16.59 -16.81 -10.07
N PHE A 138 -15.57 -15.99 -9.83
CA PHE A 138 -15.68 -14.55 -9.77
C PHE A 138 -15.00 -13.92 -11.00
N SER A 139 -15.67 -12.93 -11.61
CA SER A 139 -15.13 -12.12 -12.72
C SER A 139 -15.02 -10.64 -12.38
N LEU A 140 -15.66 -10.20 -11.28
CA LEU A 140 -15.69 -8.80 -10.85
C LEU A 140 -15.05 -8.65 -9.48
N CYS A 141 -14.23 -7.61 -9.29
CA CYS A 141 -13.66 -7.29 -8.00
C CYS A 141 -13.65 -5.79 -7.68
N VAL A 142 -13.49 -5.50 -6.38
CA VAL A 142 -13.02 -4.23 -5.84
C VAL A 142 -11.69 -4.53 -5.17
N MET A 143 -10.64 -3.79 -5.56
CA MET A 143 -9.30 -3.90 -4.98
C MET A 143 -9.06 -2.78 -3.99
N THR A 144 -8.19 -3.02 -3.00
CA THR A 144 -7.78 -1.99 -2.05
C THR A 144 -6.33 -1.60 -2.21
N VAL A 145 -6.02 -0.37 -1.83
CA VAL A 145 -4.66 0.18 -1.80
C VAL A 145 -4.52 1.07 -0.56
N PRO A 146 -3.30 1.29 -0.03
CA PRO A 146 -3.07 2.29 1.01
C PRO A 146 -3.57 3.67 0.58
N ALA A 147 -3.93 4.54 1.53
CA ALA A 147 -4.42 5.89 1.20
C ALA A 147 -3.40 6.69 0.40
N HIS A 148 -2.11 6.53 0.71
CA HIS A 148 -0.99 7.18 0.04
C HIS A 148 -0.45 6.40 -1.18
N ALA A 149 -1.22 5.47 -1.74
CA ALA A 149 -0.82 4.81 -2.97
C ALA A 149 -0.82 5.81 -4.14
N SER A 150 0.30 5.90 -4.84
CA SER A 150 0.44 6.75 -6.03
C SER A 150 -0.46 6.29 -7.18
N VAL A 151 -0.67 7.15 -8.16
CA VAL A 151 -1.40 6.81 -9.40
C VAL A 151 -0.81 5.55 -10.04
N ARG A 152 0.52 5.43 -10.06
CA ARG A 152 1.22 4.26 -10.64
C ARG A 152 1.04 2.99 -9.82
N GLN A 153 1.05 3.10 -8.51
CA GLN A 153 0.77 1.95 -7.64
C GLN A 153 -0.67 1.45 -7.79
N ARG A 154 -1.65 2.36 -7.89
CA ARG A 154 -3.06 2.01 -8.17
C ARG A 154 -3.21 1.31 -9.51
N GLU A 155 -2.55 1.81 -10.55
CA GLU A 155 -2.54 1.19 -11.88
C GLU A 155 -1.90 -0.21 -11.85
N ALA A 156 -0.81 -0.39 -11.13
CA ALA A 156 -0.14 -1.69 -10.97
C ALA A 156 -1.02 -2.72 -10.24
N VAL A 157 -1.75 -2.31 -9.19
CA VAL A 157 -2.73 -3.17 -8.51
C VAL A 157 -3.90 -3.53 -9.43
N ARG A 158 -4.39 -2.58 -10.24
CA ARG A 158 -5.41 -2.85 -11.26
C ARG A 158 -4.92 -3.90 -12.26
N LYS A 159 -3.74 -3.69 -12.84
CA LYS A 159 -3.14 -4.64 -13.79
C LYS A 159 -2.93 -6.03 -13.20
N ALA A 160 -2.50 -6.12 -11.95
CA ALA A 160 -2.35 -7.41 -11.25
C ALA A 160 -3.68 -8.17 -11.14
N ALA A 161 -4.78 -7.49 -10.83
CA ALA A 161 -6.11 -8.09 -10.78
C ALA A 161 -6.62 -8.49 -12.18
N GLU A 162 -6.41 -7.66 -13.19
CA GLU A 162 -6.77 -7.93 -14.58
C GLU A 162 -5.99 -9.13 -15.14
N SER A 163 -4.69 -9.22 -14.86
CA SER A 163 -3.84 -10.38 -15.18
C SER A 163 -4.27 -11.65 -14.42
N ALA A 164 -4.99 -11.50 -13.32
CA ALA A 164 -5.63 -12.60 -12.61
C ALA A 164 -7.00 -13.01 -13.21
N GLY A 165 -7.45 -12.38 -14.29
CA GLY A 165 -8.71 -12.66 -14.98
C GLY A 165 -9.93 -11.92 -14.41
N LEU A 166 -9.72 -10.86 -13.62
CA LEU A 166 -10.80 -10.07 -13.01
C LEU A 166 -11.02 -8.75 -13.74
N THR A 167 -12.25 -8.29 -13.77
CA THR A 167 -12.59 -6.91 -14.12
C THR A 167 -12.69 -6.08 -12.84
N VAL A 168 -11.84 -5.06 -12.70
CA VAL A 168 -11.80 -4.17 -11.55
C VAL A 168 -12.90 -3.13 -11.64
N ARG A 169 -13.92 -3.21 -10.78
CA ARG A 169 -15.05 -2.28 -10.71
C ARG A 169 -14.67 -0.97 -10.01
N ALA A 170 -13.79 -1.06 -9.02
CA ALA A 170 -13.25 0.11 -8.31
C ALA A 170 -11.93 -0.26 -7.62
N ILE A 171 -11.12 0.76 -7.36
CA ILE A 171 -10.03 0.73 -6.40
C ILE A 171 -10.43 1.68 -5.27
N VAL A 172 -10.28 1.24 -4.02
CA VAL A 172 -10.65 1.99 -2.83
C VAL A 172 -9.50 2.02 -1.84
N ASN A 173 -9.35 3.12 -1.11
CA ASN A 173 -8.35 3.22 -0.06
C ASN A 173 -8.66 2.26 1.09
N GLU A 174 -7.65 1.57 1.62
CA GLU A 174 -7.77 0.59 2.72
C GLU A 174 -8.53 1.15 3.93
N PRO A 175 -8.18 2.34 4.48
CA PRO A 175 -8.93 2.90 5.59
C PRO A 175 -10.37 3.28 5.23
N THR A 176 -10.62 3.67 3.98
CA THR A 176 -11.96 3.98 3.49
C THR A 176 -12.82 2.72 3.38
N ALA A 177 -12.25 1.61 2.92
CA ALA A 177 -12.90 0.31 2.92
C ALA A 177 -13.21 -0.14 4.36
N ALA A 178 -12.26 -0.02 5.28
CA ALA A 178 -12.49 -0.32 6.70
C ALA A 178 -13.64 0.53 7.29
N ALA A 179 -13.72 1.81 6.90
CA ALA A 179 -14.80 2.70 7.31
C ALA A 179 -16.18 2.26 6.79
N LEU A 180 -16.26 1.77 5.55
CA LEU A 180 -17.51 1.22 5.01
C LEU A 180 -17.99 -0.01 5.79
N PHE A 181 -17.06 -0.88 6.22
CA PHE A 181 -17.38 -1.99 7.09
C PHE A 181 -17.94 -1.48 8.42
N TYR A 182 -17.23 -0.55 9.06
CA TYR A 182 -17.62 0.06 10.32
C TYR A 182 -19.00 0.75 10.22
N ALA A 183 -19.21 1.58 9.20
CA ALA A 183 -20.48 2.30 8.97
C ALA A 183 -21.68 1.37 8.74
N ASN A 184 -21.43 0.16 8.23
CA ASN A 184 -22.47 -0.85 8.05
C ASN A 184 -22.89 -1.54 9.36
N LEU A 185 -22.05 -1.46 10.40
CA LEU A 185 -22.31 -2.06 11.71
C LEU A 185 -22.98 -1.07 12.68
N ARG A 186 -22.82 0.23 12.46
CA ARG A 186 -23.23 1.29 13.40
C ARG A 186 -23.97 2.45 12.68
N SER A 187 -24.66 3.28 13.43
CA SER A 187 -25.32 4.51 12.99
C SER A 187 -25.57 5.46 14.19
N PRO A 188 -26.00 6.73 14.01
CA PRO A 188 -26.37 7.43 12.79
C PRO A 188 -25.39 8.53 12.32
N LYS A 189 -24.64 9.22 13.20
CA LYS A 189 -23.68 10.27 12.83
C LYS A 189 -22.48 10.19 13.77
N GLN A 190 -21.30 9.95 13.19
CA GLN A 190 -20.07 9.79 13.96
C GLN A 190 -18.88 10.37 13.22
N THR A 191 -17.96 10.98 13.96
CA THR A 191 -16.62 11.33 13.51
C THR A 191 -15.68 10.22 13.96
N VAL A 192 -15.04 9.55 13.02
CA VAL A 192 -14.24 8.36 13.27
C VAL A 192 -12.83 8.59 12.76
N LEU A 193 -11.84 8.24 13.56
CA LEU A 193 -10.47 8.15 13.12
C LEU A 193 -10.12 6.68 12.89
N ILE A 194 -9.72 6.31 11.67
CA ILE A 194 -9.16 4.99 11.36
C ILE A 194 -7.64 5.08 11.56
N PHE A 195 -7.11 4.19 12.38
CA PHE A 195 -5.69 3.97 12.60
C PHE A 195 -5.34 2.62 11.98
N ASP A 196 -4.84 2.63 10.76
CA ASP A 196 -4.47 1.41 10.02
C ASP A 196 -2.96 1.22 10.03
N LEU A 197 -2.48 0.31 10.89
CA LEU A 197 -1.07 -0.07 10.96
C LEU A 197 -0.92 -1.51 10.50
N GLY A 198 -0.60 -1.65 9.21
CA GLY A 198 -0.37 -2.91 8.54
C GLY A 198 1.07 -3.42 8.68
N GLY A 199 1.45 -4.33 7.79
CA GLY A 199 2.81 -4.86 7.75
C GLY A 199 3.81 -3.93 7.08
N GLY A 200 3.35 -3.01 6.23
CA GLY A 200 4.23 -2.18 5.39
C GLY A 200 3.92 -0.69 5.40
N THR A 201 2.71 -0.30 5.75
CA THR A 201 2.23 1.09 5.71
C THR A 201 1.50 1.43 6.99
N PHE A 202 1.47 2.69 7.30
CA PHE A 202 0.60 3.29 8.30
C PHE A 202 -0.27 4.36 7.65
N ASP A 203 -1.58 4.25 7.81
CA ASP A 203 -2.55 5.25 7.37
C ASP A 203 -3.41 5.71 8.54
N ALA A 204 -3.54 7.03 8.71
CA ALA A 204 -4.49 7.68 9.60
C ALA A 204 -5.54 8.39 8.75
N THR A 205 -6.82 8.03 8.89
CA THR A 205 -7.89 8.62 8.09
C THR A 205 -9.04 9.06 8.96
N LEU A 206 -9.30 10.35 8.93
CA LEU A 206 -10.41 10.98 9.61
C LEU A 206 -11.61 11.04 8.69
N LEU A 207 -12.74 10.55 9.16
CA LEU A 207 -13.95 10.48 8.36
C LEU A 207 -15.20 10.79 9.18
N ARG A 208 -16.25 11.19 8.47
CA ARG A 208 -17.60 11.32 9.01
C ARG A 208 -18.50 10.26 8.41
N VAL A 209 -19.16 9.52 9.28
CA VAL A 209 -20.22 8.59 8.90
C VAL A 209 -21.55 9.26 9.17
N GLU A 210 -22.40 9.36 8.15
CA GLU A 210 -23.75 9.91 8.29
C GLU A 210 -24.71 9.16 7.38
N ASN A 211 -25.77 8.56 7.94
CA ASN A 211 -26.76 7.78 7.18
C ASN A 211 -26.14 6.68 6.29
N ARG A 212 -25.12 5.98 6.76
CA ARG A 212 -24.31 4.98 6.01
C ARG A 212 -23.50 5.54 4.83
N VAL A 213 -23.42 6.85 4.70
CA VAL A 213 -22.51 7.51 3.78
C VAL A 213 -21.22 7.79 4.52
N VAL A 214 -20.10 7.45 3.92
CA VAL A 214 -18.76 7.71 4.45
C VAL A 214 -18.17 8.89 3.68
N LYS A 215 -17.79 9.93 4.42
CA LYS A 215 -17.07 11.08 3.88
C LYS A 215 -15.72 11.19 4.54
N VAL A 216 -14.65 11.08 3.77
CA VAL A 216 -13.29 11.34 4.23
C VAL A 216 -13.11 12.85 4.42
N LEU A 217 -12.62 13.28 5.57
CA LEU A 217 -12.35 14.67 5.92
C LEU A 217 -10.87 15.02 5.71
N ALA A 218 -9.99 14.12 6.16
CA ALA A 218 -8.55 14.23 5.97
C ALA A 218 -7.92 12.84 6.04
N THR A 219 -6.81 12.68 5.35
CA THR A 219 -5.97 11.48 5.44
C THR A 219 -4.50 11.88 5.57
N GLY A 220 -3.73 11.05 6.25
CA GLY A 220 -2.31 11.19 6.47
C GLY A 220 -1.71 9.84 6.80
N GLY A 221 -0.41 9.79 7.03
CA GLY A 221 0.24 8.53 7.39
C GLY A 221 1.69 8.47 6.95
N ASP A 222 2.20 7.25 6.85
CA ASP A 222 3.58 6.99 6.47
C ASP A 222 3.60 5.72 5.60
N ALA A 223 3.84 5.90 4.31
CA ALA A 223 3.89 4.82 3.32
C ALA A 223 5.05 3.83 3.54
N PHE A 224 5.93 4.13 4.51
CA PHE A 224 7.16 3.39 4.80
C PHE A 224 7.25 2.94 6.25
N LEU A 225 6.12 2.91 6.96
CA LEU A 225 6.02 2.54 8.36
C LEU A 225 5.00 1.42 8.54
N GLY A 226 5.46 0.25 8.95
CA GLY A 226 4.60 -0.89 9.23
C GLY A 226 5.30 -1.94 10.08
N GLY A 227 4.63 -3.06 10.32
CA GLY A 227 5.11 -4.14 11.16
C GLY A 227 6.50 -4.66 10.80
N SER A 228 6.88 -4.64 9.51
CA SER A 228 8.22 -5.04 9.08
C SER A 228 9.33 -4.10 9.59
N ASP A 229 9.02 -2.81 9.78
CA ASP A 229 10.00 -1.86 10.31
C ASP A 229 10.19 -2.06 11.81
N PHE A 230 9.15 -2.55 12.52
CA PHE A 230 9.26 -3.02 13.90
C PHE A 230 10.13 -4.28 13.98
N ASP A 231 9.93 -5.24 13.05
CA ASP A 231 10.73 -6.47 12.98
C ASP A 231 12.20 -6.15 12.71
N GLU A 232 12.48 -5.19 11.84
CA GLU A 232 13.85 -4.75 11.53
C GLU A 232 14.57 -4.21 12.76
N ARG A 233 13.90 -3.39 13.61
CA ARG A 233 14.50 -2.90 14.88
C ARG A 233 14.90 -4.06 15.80
N VAL A 234 14.08 -5.08 15.88
CA VAL A 234 14.37 -6.27 16.69
C VAL A 234 15.46 -7.13 16.03
N ALA A 235 15.45 -7.29 14.71
CA ALA A 235 16.49 -8.01 13.97
C ALA A 235 17.87 -7.34 14.13
N ASP A 236 17.92 -6.01 14.09
CA ASP A 236 19.12 -5.23 14.38
C ASP A 236 19.64 -5.46 15.80
N ARG A 237 18.74 -5.57 16.78
CA ARG A 237 19.10 -5.90 18.16
C ARG A 237 19.66 -7.32 18.26
N PHE A 238 19.13 -8.28 17.49
CA PHE A 238 19.69 -9.63 17.43
C PHE A 238 21.06 -9.66 16.75
N ALA A 239 21.25 -8.93 15.65
CA ALA A 239 22.55 -8.80 14.98
C ALA A 239 23.60 -8.21 15.93
N THR A 240 23.28 -7.13 16.64
CA THR A 240 24.15 -6.53 17.66
C THR A 240 24.50 -7.53 18.77
N HIS A 241 23.54 -8.32 19.24
CA HIS A 241 23.79 -9.36 20.24
C HIS A 241 24.75 -10.43 19.74
N LEU A 242 24.59 -10.90 18.50
CA LEU A 242 25.49 -11.86 17.88
C LEU A 242 26.91 -11.30 17.71
N GLU A 243 27.04 -10.05 17.25
CA GLU A 243 28.34 -9.38 17.12
C GLU A 243 29.06 -9.26 18.46
N GLN A 244 28.35 -8.89 19.51
CA GLN A 244 28.88 -8.76 20.87
C GLN A 244 29.31 -10.10 21.49
N THR A 245 28.57 -11.18 21.23
CA THR A 245 28.82 -12.49 21.85
C THR A 245 29.78 -13.38 21.06
N THR A 246 29.87 -13.18 19.73
CA THR A 246 30.67 -14.05 18.86
C THR A 246 31.84 -13.34 18.19
N GLY A 247 31.88 -12.00 18.19
CA GLY A 247 32.83 -11.18 17.44
C GLY A 247 32.66 -11.20 15.92
N VAL A 248 31.56 -11.82 15.40
CA VAL A 248 31.32 -11.94 13.96
C VAL A 248 30.21 -10.97 13.54
N SER A 249 30.50 -10.08 12.58
CA SER A 249 29.48 -9.22 11.98
C SER A 249 28.63 -10.02 10.99
N VAL A 250 27.32 -9.97 11.16
CA VAL A 250 26.35 -10.70 10.32
C VAL A 250 25.56 -9.77 9.38
N ARG A 251 25.70 -8.45 9.53
CA ARG A 251 24.87 -7.43 8.84
C ARG A 251 25.06 -7.42 7.33
N GLN A 252 26.21 -7.85 6.82
CA GLN A 252 26.49 -7.90 5.38
C GLN A 252 25.80 -9.07 4.66
N SER A 253 25.31 -10.07 5.41
CA SER A 253 24.61 -11.22 4.84
C SER A 253 23.10 -10.98 4.83
N ARG A 254 22.54 -10.64 3.66
CA ARG A 254 21.08 -10.46 3.49
C ARG A 254 20.28 -11.69 3.95
N THR A 255 20.81 -12.90 3.70
CA THR A 255 20.19 -14.16 4.14
C THR A 255 20.16 -14.28 5.66
N VAL A 256 21.25 -13.93 6.35
CA VAL A 256 21.30 -13.95 7.82
C VAL A 256 20.35 -12.90 8.38
N MET A 257 20.38 -11.67 7.87
CA MET A 257 19.48 -10.62 8.31
C MET A 257 18.00 -10.98 8.10
N GLN A 258 17.66 -11.65 7.01
CA GLN A 258 16.30 -12.17 6.78
C GLN A 258 15.91 -13.24 7.81
N ARG A 259 16.79 -14.18 8.17
CA ARG A 259 16.55 -15.15 9.25
C ARG A 259 16.32 -14.45 10.59
N LEU A 260 17.11 -13.42 10.90
CA LEU A 260 16.91 -12.60 12.10
C LEU A 260 15.59 -11.85 12.07
N ALA A 261 15.16 -11.31 10.91
CA ALA A 261 13.88 -10.64 10.76
C ALA A 261 12.68 -11.59 10.95
N LEU A 262 12.77 -12.83 10.47
CA LEU A 262 11.75 -13.86 10.73
C LEU A 262 11.66 -14.21 12.22
N ALA A 263 12.80 -14.33 12.90
CA ALA A 263 12.85 -14.56 14.34
C ALA A 263 12.28 -13.35 15.13
N ALA A 264 12.54 -12.14 14.63
CA ALA A 264 12.02 -10.89 15.18
C ALA A 264 10.49 -10.79 15.02
N GLU A 265 9.94 -11.10 13.84
CA GLU A 265 8.48 -11.18 13.61
C GLU A 265 7.84 -12.17 14.60
N TYR A 266 8.42 -13.38 14.72
CA TYR A 266 7.93 -14.37 15.68
C TYR A 266 7.94 -13.84 17.12
N ALA A 267 9.07 -13.26 17.56
CA ALA A 267 9.19 -12.72 18.91
C ALA A 267 8.18 -11.58 19.17
N LYS A 268 8.06 -10.63 18.23
CA LYS A 268 7.10 -9.53 18.29
C LYS A 268 5.66 -10.04 18.42
N LEU A 269 5.26 -11.03 17.64
CA LEU A 269 3.92 -11.62 17.72
C LEU A 269 3.67 -12.29 19.07
N GLN A 270 4.65 -13.03 19.61
CA GLN A 270 4.54 -13.66 20.94
C GLN A 270 4.46 -12.62 22.06
N LEU A 271 5.29 -11.57 21.99
CA LEU A 271 5.32 -10.48 22.98
C LEU A 271 4.07 -9.61 22.98
N SER A 272 3.20 -9.73 21.98
CA SER A 272 1.84 -9.15 22.06
C SER A 272 0.96 -9.84 23.11
N ARG A 273 1.31 -11.07 23.53
CA ARG A 273 0.56 -11.88 24.51
C ARG A 273 1.39 -12.21 25.75
N LEU A 274 2.69 -12.44 25.59
CA LEU A 274 3.62 -12.82 26.64
C LEU A 274 4.47 -11.63 27.09
N GLU A 275 4.99 -11.65 28.30
CA GLU A 275 5.92 -10.64 28.79
C GLU A 275 7.37 -10.92 28.37
N VAL A 276 7.69 -12.19 28.10
CA VAL A 276 9.05 -12.66 27.81
C VAL A 276 8.99 -13.78 26.78
N VAL A 277 9.95 -13.79 25.86
CA VAL A 277 10.14 -14.85 24.85
C VAL A 277 11.63 -15.24 24.77
N ASP A 278 11.93 -16.53 24.81
CA ASP A 278 13.26 -17.07 24.54
C ASP A 278 13.34 -17.37 23.03
N VAL A 279 14.12 -16.56 22.31
CA VAL A 279 14.34 -16.70 20.85
C VAL A 279 15.55 -17.60 20.64
N ARG A 280 15.35 -18.66 19.83
CA ARG A 280 16.42 -19.60 19.43
C ARG A 280 16.35 -19.81 17.93
N VAL A 281 17.45 -19.52 17.24
CA VAL A 281 17.61 -19.79 15.81
C VAL A 281 18.91 -20.58 15.65
N PRO A 282 18.83 -21.90 15.39
CA PRO A 282 20.03 -22.70 15.18
C PRO A 282 20.68 -22.34 13.83
N VAL A 283 21.99 -22.42 13.79
CA VAL A 283 22.79 -22.22 12.55
C VAL A 283 22.38 -20.94 11.81
N VAL A 284 22.26 -19.84 12.55
CA VAL A 284 21.86 -18.54 11.95
C VAL A 284 22.94 -18.00 11.02
N ALA A 285 24.22 -18.26 11.33
CA ALA A 285 25.38 -17.88 10.53
C ALA A 285 26.51 -18.92 10.66
N GLN A 286 27.53 -18.77 9.84
CA GLN A 286 28.76 -19.56 9.92
C GLN A 286 29.95 -18.65 10.23
N ARG A 287 30.87 -19.11 11.07
CA ARG A 287 32.15 -18.44 11.38
C ARG A 287 33.12 -18.61 10.22
N PRO A 288 34.13 -17.73 10.10
CA PRO A 288 35.21 -17.90 9.12
C PRO A 288 36.02 -19.21 9.29
N ASP A 289 36.06 -19.73 10.51
CA ASP A 289 36.76 -21.01 10.85
C ASP A 289 35.88 -22.25 10.57
N GLY A 290 34.69 -22.09 10.04
CA GLY A 290 33.76 -23.18 9.73
C GLY A 290 32.78 -23.53 10.84
N GLY A 291 32.94 -22.94 12.04
CA GLY A 291 32.02 -23.14 13.15
C GLY A 291 30.63 -22.51 12.91
N PHE A 292 29.58 -23.05 13.53
CA PHE A 292 28.25 -22.52 13.43
C PHE A 292 27.96 -21.50 14.56
N ILE A 293 27.08 -20.53 14.26
CA ILE A 293 26.59 -19.51 15.18
C ILE A 293 25.10 -19.71 15.35
N ASP A 294 24.66 -19.89 16.60
CA ASP A 294 23.26 -19.93 16.98
C ASP A 294 22.86 -18.59 17.61
N LEU A 295 21.66 -18.13 17.32
CA LEU A 295 21.03 -17.05 18.09
C LEU A 295 20.33 -17.66 19.29
N GLN A 296 20.72 -17.22 20.49
CA GLN A 296 19.99 -17.47 21.74
C GLN A 296 19.85 -16.14 22.48
N LYS A 297 18.64 -15.62 22.53
CA LYS A 297 18.35 -14.32 23.16
C LYS A 297 17.02 -14.36 23.84
N ARG A 298 17.02 -14.01 25.12
CA ARG A 298 15.80 -13.69 25.87
C ARG A 298 15.42 -12.24 25.55
N LEU A 299 14.18 -12.04 25.08
CA LEU A 299 13.63 -10.73 24.76
C LEU A 299 12.38 -10.48 25.63
N THR A 300 12.31 -9.32 26.26
CA THR A 300 11.15 -8.89 27.03
C THR A 300 10.26 -7.97 26.22
N ARG A 301 8.96 -7.87 26.60
CA ARG A 301 8.05 -6.87 26.03
C ARG A 301 8.56 -5.45 26.24
N GLU A 302 9.10 -5.15 27.41
CA GLU A 302 9.67 -3.85 27.72
C GLU A 302 10.85 -3.49 26.78
N GLU A 303 11.79 -4.44 26.56
CA GLU A 303 12.89 -4.25 25.59
C GLU A 303 12.35 -4.01 24.18
N LEU A 304 11.36 -4.78 23.74
CA LEU A 304 10.71 -4.56 22.45
C LEU A 304 10.08 -3.17 22.37
N GLU A 305 9.27 -2.77 23.34
CA GLU A 305 8.58 -1.49 23.35
C GLU A 305 9.55 -0.31 23.34
N HIS A 306 10.67 -0.42 24.05
CA HIS A 306 11.74 0.58 24.03
C HIS A 306 12.34 0.73 22.61
N LEU A 307 12.64 -0.39 21.93
CA LEU A 307 13.19 -0.39 20.58
C LEU A 307 12.28 0.26 19.55
N VAL A 308 10.96 0.09 19.68
CA VAL A 308 9.98 0.54 18.68
C VAL A 308 9.25 1.83 19.06
N THR A 309 9.54 2.42 20.22
CA THR A 309 8.95 3.70 20.65
C THR A 309 9.00 4.77 19.55
N PRO A 310 10.13 5.03 18.87
CA PRO A 310 10.18 6.07 17.84
C PRO A 310 9.21 5.81 16.66
N LEU A 311 8.95 4.55 16.32
CA LEU A 311 8.01 4.18 15.26
C LEU A 311 6.57 4.45 15.68
N VAL A 312 6.23 4.13 16.94
CA VAL A 312 4.91 4.38 17.52
C VAL A 312 4.63 5.88 17.61
N GLU A 313 5.62 6.68 18.04
CA GLU A 313 5.48 8.14 18.10
C GLU A 313 5.24 8.77 16.72
N ARG A 314 5.86 8.24 15.67
CA ARG A 314 5.57 8.66 14.27
C ARG A 314 4.12 8.40 13.91
N CYS A 315 3.56 7.24 14.28
CA CYS A 315 2.14 6.94 14.04
C CYS A 315 1.22 7.92 14.78
N VAL A 316 1.52 8.21 16.06
CA VAL A 316 0.72 9.16 16.87
C VAL A 316 0.79 10.57 16.28
N GLY A 317 2.01 11.05 15.93
CA GLY A 317 2.20 12.35 15.31
C GLY A 317 1.42 12.51 14.00
N ALA A 318 1.38 11.47 13.15
CA ALA A 318 0.58 11.53 11.94
C ALA A 318 -0.93 11.60 12.22
N CYS A 319 -1.43 11.01 13.31
CA CYS A 319 -2.82 11.20 13.75
C CYS A 319 -3.08 12.66 14.15
N ASP A 320 -2.16 13.28 14.91
CA ASP A 320 -2.27 14.68 15.31
C ASP A 320 -2.28 15.61 14.08
N ASP A 321 -1.45 15.34 13.08
CA ASP A 321 -1.41 16.09 11.82
C ASP A 321 -2.75 15.99 11.06
N VAL A 322 -3.35 14.81 10.99
CA VAL A 322 -4.66 14.59 10.35
C VAL A 322 -5.78 15.35 11.07
N LEU A 323 -5.78 15.31 12.39
CA LEU A 323 -6.72 16.07 13.22
C LEU A 323 -6.54 17.59 13.03
N GLY A 324 -5.30 18.06 13.03
CA GLY A 324 -4.95 19.46 12.83
C GLY A 324 -5.42 20.00 11.48
N ARG A 325 -5.24 19.22 10.38
CA ARG A 325 -5.74 19.58 9.03
C ARG A 325 -7.26 19.72 9.01
N ALA A 326 -7.97 18.90 9.75
CA ALA A 326 -9.43 18.98 9.89
C ALA A 326 -9.90 20.01 10.94
N LYS A 327 -8.97 20.64 11.65
CA LYS A 327 -9.24 21.55 12.79
C LYS A 327 -10.08 20.89 13.89
N LEU A 328 -9.79 19.63 14.17
CA LEU A 328 -10.40 18.83 15.23
C LEU A 328 -9.34 18.43 16.27
N SER A 329 -9.81 18.07 17.45
CA SER A 329 -9.02 17.54 18.55
C SER A 329 -9.36 16.07 18.84
N PRO A 330 -8.59 15.32 19.61
CA PRO A 330 -8.96 13.97 20.03
C PRO A 330 -10.36 13.89 20.70
N ALA A 331 -10.78 14.92 21.41
CA ALA A 331 -12.08 14.97 22.07
C ALA A 331 -13.28 15.07 21.10
N ASP A 332 -13.04 15.51 19.85
CA ASP A 332 -14.06 15.62 18.81
C ASP A 332 -14.27 14.29 18.08
N ILE A 333 -13.51 13.25 18.42
CA ILE A 333 -13.57 11.92 17.81
C ILE A 333 -14.49 11.03 18.63
N ASP A 334 -15.58 10.56 18.00
CA ASP A 334 -16.51 9.65 18.63
C ASP A 334 -15.89 8.26 18.84
N GLU A 335 -15.07 7.80 17.89
CA GLU A 335 -14.39 6.49 17.99
C GLU A 335 -13.11 6.46 17.19
N LEU A 336 -12.05 5.83 17.77
CA LEU A 336 -10.83 5.44 17.10
C LEU A 336 -10.91 3.96 16.73
N VAL A 337 -10.87 3.64 15.43
CA VAL A 337 -10.94 2.27 14.90
C VAL A 337 -9.54 1.78 14.56
N LEU A 338 -9.13 0.68 15.17
CA LEU A 338 -7.83 0.05 14.96
C LEU A 338 -7.93 -1.04 13.87
N VAL A 339 -7.15 -0.87 12.83
CA VAL A 339 -7.04 -1.75 11.66
C VAL A 339 -5.58 -2.17 11.47
N GLY A 340 -5.36 -3.31 10.81
CA GLY A 340 -4.02 -3.86 10.59
C GLY A 340 -3.50 -4.70 11.77
N GLY A 341 -2.75 -5.76 11.45
CA GLY A 341 -2.29 -6.74 12.44
C GLY A 341 -1.34 -6.18 13.49
N GLN A 342 -0.58 -5.14 13.16
CA GLN A 342 0.37 -4.50 14.06
C GLN A 342 -0.32 -3.75 15.21
N THR A 343 -1.58 -3.34 15.06
CA THR A 343 -2.38 -2.69 16.13
C THR A 343 -2.67 -3.61 17.34
N ARG A 344 -2.42 -4.91 17.21
CA ARG A 344 -2.53 -5.87 18.32
C ARG A 344 -1.45 -5.71 19.39
N MET A 345 -0.37 -4.98 19.08
CA MET A 345 0.69 -4.69 20.03
C MET A 345 0.14 -3.84 21.21
N PRO A 346 0.29 -4.28 22.49
CA PRO A 346 -0.31 -3.58 23.64
C PRO A 346 0.08 -2.13 23.77
N MET A 347 1.33 -1.80 23.41
CA MET A 347 1.84 -0.43 23.43
C MET A 347 1.01 0.53 22.55
N ILE A 348 0.56 0.09 21.38
CA ILE A 348 -0.27 0.93 20.49
C ILE A 348 -1.54 1.38 21.21
N ARG A 349 -2.27 0.43 21.81
CA ARG A 349 -3.50 0.74 22.57
C ARG A 349 -3.25 1.67 23.72
N ARG A 350 -2.14 1.49 24.47
CA ARG A 350 -1.78 2.38 25.59
C ARG A 350 -1.47 3.79 25.12
N ARG A 351 -0.74 3.95 24.02
CA ARG A 351 -0.40 5.27 23.45
C ARG A 351 -1.62 6.02 22.92
N LEU A 352 -2.65 5.30 22.48
CA LEU A 352 -3.90 5.85 21.95
C LEU A 352 -5.03 5.97 23.01
N ALA A 353 -4.75 5.67 24.27
CA ALA A 353 -5.76 5.66 25.35
C ALA A 353 -6.36 7.05 25.67
N HIS A 354 -5.76 8.12 25.15
CA HIS A 354 -6.30 9.49 25.29
C HIS A 354 -7.49 9.77 24.37
N PHE A 355 -7.76 8.93 23.37
CA PHE A 355 -8.98 9.01 22.58
C PHE A 355 -10.17 8.46 23.38
N PRO A 356 -11.38 9.10 23.27
CA PRO A 356 -12.52 8.77 24.14
C PRO A 356 -12.98 7.32 24.03
N ARG A 357 -12.88 6.73 22.85
CA ARG A 357 -13.27 5.35 22.58
C ARG A 357 -12.37 4.68 21.57
N LEU A 358 -11.80 3.55 21.93
CA LEU A 358 -11.08 2.65 21.03
C LEU A 358 -11.97 1.47 20.65
N SER A 359 -12.06 1.13 19.36
CA SER A 359 -12.75 -0.07 18.91
C SER A 359 -12.12 -1.34 19.51
N SER A 360 -12.97 -2.33 19.77
CA SER A 360 -12.49 -3.66 20.15
C SER A 360 -12.32 -4.56 18.93
N GLU A 361 -11.51 -5.62 19.03
CA GLU A 361 -11.37 -6.63 17.98
C GLU A 361 -12.68 -7.39 17.71
N LYS A 362 -13.64 -7.36 18.64
CA LYS A 362 -14.97 -7.93 18.45
C LYS A 362 -15.85 -7.06 17.56
N ASP A 363 -15.61 -5.76 17.53
CA ASP A 363 -16.36 -4.82 16.73
C ASP A 363 -15.85 -4.78 15.28
N VAL A 364 -14.52 -4.79 15.09
CA VAL A 364 -13.87 -4.77 13.77
C VAL A 364 -12.73 -5.77 13.79
N HIS A 365 -12.80 -6.81 12.92
CA HIS A 365 -11.68 -7.74 12.80
C HIS A 365 -10.52 -7.02 12.07
N PRO A 366 -9.36 -6.78 12.70
CA PRO A 366 -8.32 -5.90 12.17
C PRO A 366 -7.78 -6.30 10.79
N GLU A 367 -7.83 -7.60 10.45
CA GLU A 367 -7.25 -8.14 9.21
C GLU A 367 -8.30 -8.47 8.13
N LEU A 368 -9.61 -8.35 8.44
CA LEU A 368 -10.68 -8.68 7.48
C LEU A 368 -11.57 -7.47 7.16
N GLY A 369 -11.55 -6.45 8.00
CA GLY A 369 -12.41 -5.27 7.86
C GLY A 369 -12.28 -4.60 6.51
N VAL A 370 -11.07 -4.50 5.97
CA VAL A 370 -10.76 -3.90 4.68
C VAL A 370 -11.38 -4.69 3.53
N ALA A 371 -11.16 -6.00 3.46
CA ALA A 371 -11.76 -6.86 2.42
C ALA A 371 -13.30 -6.87 2.47
N VAL A 372 -13.87 -6.88 3.69
CA VAL A 372 -15.32 -6.81 3.89
C VAL A 372 -15.87 -5.47 3.41
N GLY A 373 -15.21 -4.37 3.73
CA GLY A 373 -15.58 -3.04 3.26
C GLY A 373 -15.52 -2.93 1.73
N ALA A 374 -14.49 -3.48 1.10
CA ALA A 374 -14.40 -3.59 -0.36
C ALA A 374 -15.56 -4.41 -0.96
N ALA A 375 -15.97 -5.51 -0.30
CA ALA A 375 -17.12 -6.30 -0.73
C ALA A 375 -18.45 -5.53 -0.57
N ILE A 376 -18.60 -4.72 0.48
CA ILE A 376 -19.75 -3.83 0.69
C ILE A 376 -19.82 -2.81 -0.46
N LEU A 377 -18.70 -2.17 -0.81
CA LEU A 377 -18.62 -1.25 -1.93
C LEU A 377 -19.03 -1.94 -3.24
N GLY A 378 -18.48 -3.11 -3.53
CA GLY A 378 -18.82 -3.90 -4.72
C GLY A 378 -20.30 -4.23 -4.83
N ARG A 379 -20.94 -4.59 -3.71
CA ARG A 379 -22.39 -4.83 -3.63
C ARG A 379 -23.19 -3.54 -3.90
N ASN A 380 -22.78 -2.40 -3.34
CA ASN A 380 -23.46 -1.13 -3.52
C ASN A 380 -23.39 -0.67 -4.99
N LEU A 381 -22.20 -0.72 -5.60
CA LEU A 381 -22.00 -0.40 -7.02
C LEU A 381 -22.85 -1.29 -7.94
N SER A 382 -23.08 -2.56 -7.57
CA SER A 382 -23.92 -3.47 -8.35
C SER A 382 -25.42 -3.20 -8.21
N ARG A 383 -25.87 -2.59 -7.11
CA ARG A 383 -27.30 -2.35 -6.83
C ARG A 383 -27.78 -1.00 -7.28
N THR A 384 -27.00 0.05 -7.03
CA THR A 384 -27.45 1.44 -7.18
C THR A 384 -26.57 2.27 -8.11
N ASN A 385 -25.48 1.69 -8.59
CA ASN A 385 -24.40 2.39 -9.27
C ASN A 385 -23.80 3.58 -8.47
N ALA A 386 -24.13 3.66 -7.16
CA ALA A 386 -23.63 4.68 -6.24
C ALA A 386 -22.71 4.04 -5.20
N SER A 387 -21.59 4.69 -4.93
CA SER A 387 -20.59 4.19 -3.97
C SER A 387 -21.05 4.36 -2.51
N GLY A 388 -21.83 5.39 -2.21
CA GLY A 388 -22.08 5.83 -0.84
C GLY A 388 -20.82 6.36 -0.14
N LEU A 389 -19.84 6.81 -0.94
CA LEU A 389 -18.51 7.14 -0.52
C LEU A 389 -18.05 8.46 -1.17
N SER A 390 -17.43 9.33 -0.38
CA SER A 390 -16.65 10.47 -0.84
C SER A 390 -15.24 10.36 -0.27
N ASP A 391 -14.27 10.19 -1.13
CA ASP A 391 -12.85 10.05 -0.77
C ASP A 391 -12.06 11.31 -1.14
N VAL A 392 -10.76 11.36 -0.84
CA VAL A 392 -9.91 12.52 -1.10
C VAL A 392 -8.59 12.09 -1.74
N VAL A 393 -7.98 12.99 -2.51
CA VAL A 393 -6.60 12.84 -2.99
C VAL A 393 -5.65 12.94 -1.79
N ALA A 394 -4.83 11.92 -1.55
CA ALA A 394 -3.94 11.89 -0.39
C ALA A 394 -2.65 12.69 -0.61
N MET A 395 -2.09 12.63 -1.83
CA MET A 395 -0.85 13.31 -2.21
C MET A 395 -1.14 14.43 -3.22
N PRO A 396 -0.45 15.58 -3.15
CA PRO A 396 -0.62 16.64 -4.14
C PRO A 396 -0.20 16.16 -5.53
N ILE A 397 -0.97 16.53 -6.55
CA ILE A 397 -0.59 16.32 -7.95
C ILE A 397 -0.08 17.65 -8.52
N SER A 398 1.16 17.65 -8.96
CA SER A 398 1.87 18.82 -9.43
C SER A 398 2.31 18.66 -10.88
N VAL A 399 2.51 19.81 -11.55
CA VAL A 399 3.09 19.87 -12.88
C VAL A 399 4.41 20.64 -12.82
N MET A 400 5.43 20.11 -13.49
CA MET A 400 6.67 20.81 -13.75
C MET A 400 6.54 21.52 -15.11
N LEU A 401 6.60 22.82 -15.08
CA LEU A 401 6.59 23.70 -16.25
C LEU A 401 8.00 23.86 -16.82
N PRO A 402 8.15 24.32 -18.09
CA PRO A 402 9.44 24.68 -18.65
C PRO A 402 10.21 25.65 -17.75
N GLY A 403 11.53 25.45 -17.64
CA GLY A 403 12.36 26.23 -16.72
C GLY A 403 12.39 25.66 -15.28
N GLY A 404 11.74 24.51 -15.02
CA GLY A 404 11.80 23.82 -13.74
C GLY A 404 10.83 24.34 -12.67
N ARG A 405 9.97 25.31 -13.01
CA ARG A 405 8.94 25.81 -12.09
C ARG A 405 7.90 24.71 -11.83
N THR A 406 7.68 24.37 -10.58
CA THR A 406 6.67 23.41 -10.14
C THR A 406 5.42 24.14 -9.67
N VAL A 407 4.24 23.65 -10.06
CA VAL A 407 2.93 24.16 -9.65
C VAL A 407 2.08 23.01 -9.14
N GLU A 408 1.59 23.12 -7.90
CA GLU A 408 0.57 22.22 -7.36
C GLU A 408 -0.77 22.52 -8.07
N VAL A 409 -1.33 21.51 -8.71
CA VAL A 409 -2.62 21.62 -9.42
C VAL A 409 -3.77 21.07 -8.57
N ILE A 410 -3.55 19.94 -7.91
CA ILE A 410 -4.53 19.31 -7.02
C ILE A 410 -3.89 19.17 -5.66
N ALA A 411 -4.44 19.89 -4.68
CA ALA A 411 -3.96 19.86 -3.30
C ALA A 411 -4.34 18.55 -2.59
N PRO A 412 -3.57 18.11 -1.58
CA PRO A 412 -3.96 16.98 -0.74
C PRO A 412 -5.30 17.27 -0.04
N ASN A 413 -6.03 16.21 0.30
CA ASN A 413 -7.37 16.24 0.86
C ASN A 413 -8.44 16.90 -0.04
N THR A 414 -8.16 17.08 -1.35
CA THR A 414 -9.18 17.48 -2.33
C THR A 414 -10.15 16.32 -2.55
N PRO A 415 -11.47 16.53 -2.35
CA PRO A 415 -12.48 15.48 -2.59
C PRO A 415 -12.49 15.00 -4.03
N VAL A 416 -12.65 13.68 -4.24
CA VAL A 416 -12.80 13.07 -5.56
C VAL A 416 -14.29 12.70 -5.81
N PRO A 417 -14.77 12.85 -7.06
CA PRO A 417 -14.05 13.31 -8.25
C PRO A 417 -13.76 14.81 -8.19
N CYS A 418 -12.65 15.21 -8.80
CA CYS A 418 -12.31 16.63 -8.88
C CYS A 418 -11.69 17.00 -10.23
N GLN A 419 -11.82 18.28 -10.55
CA GLN A 419 -11.24 18.90 -11.72
C GLN A 419 -10.54 20.19 -11.29
N ARG A 420 -9.28 20.36 -11.68
CA ARG A 420 -8.48 21.54 -11.39
C ARG A 420 -7.68 21.94 -12.62
N ALA A 421 -7.40 23.22 -12.77
CA ALA A 421 -6.66 23.73 -13.91
C ALA A 421 -5.52 24.66 -13.47
N VAL A 422 -4.46 24.67 -14.24
CA VAL A 422 -3.35 25.61 -14.14
C VAL A 422 -3.16 26.32 -15.47
N VAL A 423 -3.02 27.64 -15.42
CA VAL A 423 -2.77 28.46 -16.61
C VAL A 423 -1.32 28.23 -17.06
N LEU A 424 -1.14 27.98 -18.34
CA LEU A 424 0.18 27.75 -18.95
C LEU A 424 0.69 29.06 -19.58
N ASP A 425 0.94 30.04 -18.73
CA ASP A 425 1.60 31.28 -19.12
C ASP A 425 3.09 31.04 -19.43
N ASN A 426 3.65 31.81 -20.34
CA ASN A 426 5.08 31.77 -20.66
C ASN A 426 5.60 30.42 -21.19
N LEU A 427 4.80 29.69 -21.98
CA LEU A 427 5.33 28.54 -22.72
C LEU A 427 6.41 29.00 -23.72
N PRO A 428 7.55 28.30 -23.80
CA PRO A 428 8.63 28.69 -24.73
C PRO A 428 8.18 28.56 -26.19
N PRO A 429 8.65 29.43 -27.07
CA PRO A 429 8.28 29.48 -28.49
C PRO A 429 9.03 28.40 -29.31
N TRP A 430 9.13 27.18 -28.80
CA TRP A 430 9.84 26.11 -29.50
C TRP A 430 8.98 25.50 -30.61
N SER A 431 9.61 25.03 -31.69
CA SER A 431 8.95 24.30 -32.77
C SER A 431 8.54 22.89 -32.38
N ALA A 432 9.16 22.30 -31.35
CA ALA A 432 8.82 20.99 -30.85
C ALA A 432 7.69 21.04 -29.77
N PRO A 433 6.91 19.96 -29.56
CA PRO A 433 5.97 19.88 -28.45
C PRO A 433 6.66 20.13 -27.11
N VAL A 434 6.01 20.92 -26.23
CA VAL A 434 6.53 21.22 -24.89
C VAL A 434 6.14 20.12 -23.91
N PRO A 435 7.10 19.40 -23.32
CA PRO A 435 6.80 18.40 -22.31
C PRO A 435 6.46 19.06 -20.97
N LEU A 436 5.36 18.63 -20.36
CA LEU A 436 4.97 18.97 -19.00
C LEU A 436 4.97 17.69 -18.16
N MET A 437 5.82 17.62 -17.16
CA MET A 437 5.92 16.44 -16.29
C MET A 437 4.91 16.54 -15.16
N LEU A 438 4.06 15.53 -15.04
CA LEU A 438 3.14 15.34 -13.92
C LEU A 438 3.78 14.43 -12.88
N PHE A 439 3.67 14.78 -11.61
CA PHE A 439 4.23 14.00 -10.51
C PHE A 439 3.42 14.16 -9.21
N GLU A 440 3.56 13.18 -8.35
CA GLU A 440 3.11 13.19 -6.96
C GLU A 440 4.32 13.33 -6.03
N SER A 441 4.16 14.01 -4.90
CA SER A 441 5.18 14.08 -3.85
C SER A 441 4.52 14.12 -2.49
N LEU A 442 5.19 13.57 -1.47
CA LEU A 442 4.67 13.61 -0.10
C LEU A 442 4.71 15.03 0.49
N ASP A 443 5.67 15.84 0.07
CA ASP A 443 5.78 17.27 0.39
C ASP A 443 6.43 18.05 -0.77
N GLN A 444 6.34 19.37 -0.73
CA GLN A 444 6.91 20.26 -1.78
C GLN A 444 8.44 20.27 -1.77
N THR A 445 9.08 19.85 -0.68
CA THR A 445 10.53 19.81 -0.48
C THR A 445 11.13 18.45 -0.76
N SER A 446 10.28 17.41 -0.88
CA SER A 446 10.69 16.03 -1.11
C SER A 446 11.46 15.89 -2.42
N VAL A 447 12.63 15.29 -2.34
CA VAL A 447 13.41 14.86 -3.50
C VAL A 447 12.74 13.67 -4.18
N ASP A 448 11.96 12.90 -3.43
CA ASP A 448 11.24 11.70 -3.91
C ASP A 448 9.93 12.09 -4.60
N ARG A 449 10.04 12.48 -5.87
CA ARG A 449 8.92 12.79 -6.76
C ARG A 449 8.55 11.53 -7.54
N GLU A 450 7.37 11.00 -7.29
CA GLU A 450 6.85 9.92 -8.13
C GLU A 450 6.29 10.47 -9.43
N VAL A 451 7.01 10.28 -10.53
CA VAL A 451 6.58 10.73 -11.86
C VAL A 451 5.38 9.92 -12.32
N ILE A 452 4.24 10.59 -12.49
CA ILE A 452 3.03 10.00 -13.08
C ILE A 452 3.23 9.81 -14.58
N GLY A 453 3.79 10.81 -15.27
CA GLY A 453 4.06 10.80 -16.69
C GLY A 453 4.26 12.19 -17.26
N THR A 454 4.38 12.28 -18.59
CA THR A 454 4.54 13.52 -19.31
C THR A 454 3.37 13.74 -20.26
N VAL A 455 2.85 14.94 -20.30
CA VAL A 455 1.92 15.41 -21.33
C VAL A 455 2.62 16.39 -22.25
N HIS A 456 2.26 16.41 -23.52
CA HIS A 456 2.91 17.24 -24.53
C HIS A 456 1.95 18.32 -25.06
N VAL A 457 2.37 19.59 -24.96
CA VAL A 457 1.64 20.73 -25.54
C VAL A 457 2.10 20.91 -26.97
N SER A 458 1.22 20.67 -27.95
CA SER A 458 1.52 20.81 -29.37
C SER A 458 1.75 22.27 -29.79
N GLU A 459 2.39 22.48 -30.96
CA GLU A 459 2.69 23.80 -31.50
C GLU A 459 1.42 24.63 -31.74
N GLU A 460 0.33 24.02 -32.18
CA GLU A 460 -0.95 24.66 -32.42
C GLU A 460 -1.43 25.50 -31.22
N TRP A 461 -1.31 24.95 -30.00
CA TRP A 461 -1.71 25.64 -28.77
C TRP A 461 -0.86 26.84 -28.38
N ARG A 462 0.36 26.94 -28.93
CA ARG A 462 1.31 28.01 -28.60
C ARG A 462 1.33 29.13 -29.64
N THR A 463 0.94 28.78 -30.88
CA THR A 463 0.99 29.70 -32.01
C THR A 463 -0.35 30.39 -32.28
N THR A 464 -1.43 29.93 -31.66
CA THR A 464 -2.76 30.58 -31.78
C THR A 464 -2.72 31.94 -31.09
N PRO A 465 -2.92 33.04 -31.83
CA PRO A 465 -2.83 34.39 -31.27
C PRO A 465 -3.83 34.61 -30.13
N ASN A 466 -3.40 35.28 -29.08
CA ASN A 466 -4.22 35.64 -27.89
C ASN A 466 -4.82 34.46 -27.12
N VAL A 467 -4.32 33.23 -27.30
CA VAL A 467 -4.76 32.04 -26.56
C VAL A 467 -3.70 31.68 -25.53
N VAL A 468 -4.07 31.76 -24.25
CA VAL A 468 -3.27 31.20 -23.14
C VAL A 468 -4.00 29.94 -22.68
N PRO A 469 -3.46 28.75 -22.98
CA PRO A 469 -4.12 27.51 -22.59
C PRO A 469 -3.99 27.24 -21.10
N SER A 470 -4.93 26.48 -20.57
CA SER A 470 -4.87 25.88 -19.23
C SER A 470 -4.73 24.37 -19.34
N LEU A 471 -3.84 23.81 -18.54
CA LEU A 471 -3.81 22.35 -18.31
C LEU A 471 -4.85 22.02 -17.26
N GLU A 472 -5.85 21.24 -17.65
CA GLU A 472 -6.90 20.75 -16.76
C GLU A 472 -6.63 19.29 -16.41
N LEU A 473 -6.57 19.00 -15.12
CA LEU A 473 -6.43 17.65 -14.58
C LEU A 473 -7.78 17.23 -13.96
N ASN A 474 -8.21 16.03 -14.32
CA ASN A 474 -9.37 15.37 -13.73
C ASN A 474 -8.96 14.12 -12.98
N VAL A 475 -9.41 13.98 -11.74
CA VAL A 475 -9.32 12.73 -10.97
C VAL A 475 -10.72 12.15 -10.81
N GLY A 476 -10.95 10.96 -11.32
CA GLY A 476 -12.23 10.25 -11.23
C GLY A 476 -12.49 9.63 -9.86
N HIS A 477 -13.68 9.07 -9.68
CA HIS A 477 -14.05 8.31 -8.46
C HIS A 477 -13.14 7.09 -8.20
N ASP A 478 -12.51 6.57 -9.22
CA ASP A 478 -11.56 5.44 -9.17
C ASP A 478 -10.10 5.90 -9.11
N PHE A 479 -9.88 7.21 -8.87
CA PHE A 479 -8.58 7.87 -8.87
C PHE A 479 -7.84 7.84 -10.22
N ALA A 480 -8.52 7.50 -11.32
CA ALA A 480 -7.96 7.62 -12.65
C ALA A 480 -7.71 9.10 -12.97
N LEU A 481 -6.45 9.41 -13.33
CA LEU A 481 -6.04 10.75 -13.72
C LEU A 481 -6.13 10.91 -15.24
N THR A 482 -6.79 11.99 -15.67
CA THR A 482 -6.81 12.41 -17.07
C THR A 482 -6.40 13.87 -17.20
N ALA A 483 -5.84 14.23 -18.36
CA ALA A 483 -5.35 15.57 -18.64
C ALA A 483 -5.92 16.09 -19.96
N LYS A 484 -6.31 17.36 -20.01
CA LYS A 484 -6.70 18.03 -21.24
C LYS A 484 -6.18 19.48 -21.26
N LEU A 485 -5.95 20.02 -22.44
CA LEU A 485 -5.77 21.46 -22.65
C LEU A 485 -7.10 22.09 -22.94
N VAL A 486 -7.33 23.27 -22.37
CA VAL A 486 -8.54 24.07 -22.54
C VAL A 486 -8.15 25.52 -22.75
N ALA A 487 -8.82 26.20 -23.67
CA ALA A 487 -8.66 27.64 -23.90
C ALA A 487 -9.99 28.41 -23.75
N PRO A 488 -9.93 29.71 -23.47
CA PRO A 488 -11.07 30.60 -23.62
C PRO A 488 -11.68 30.48 -25.04
N GLY A 489 -12.98 30.34 -25.15
CA GLY A 489 -13.66 30.11 -26.43
C GLY A 489 -14.00 28.66 -26.75
N GLY A 490 -13.67 27.71 -25.85
CA GLY A 490 -14.13 26.33 -25.93
C GLY A 490 -13.22 25.37 -26.70
N MET A 491 -12.07 25.82 -27.20
CA MET A 491 -11.05 24.92 -27.76
C MET A 491 -10.54 23.99 -26.66
N GLN A 492 -10.54 22.69 -26.91
CA GLN A 492 -10.04 21.69 -25.97
C GLN A 492 -9.42 20.49 -26.68
N THR A 493 -8.38 19.92 -26.07
CA THR A 493 -7.71 18.72 -26.60
C THR A 493 -7.37 17.78 -25.45
N GLN A 494 -7.82 16.53 -25.53
CA GLN A 494 -7.44 15.48 -24.59
C GLN A 494 -5.97 15.16 -24.77
N LEU A 495 -5.22 15.14 -23.66
CA LEU A 495 -3.80 14.79 -23.66
C LEU A 495 -3.60 13.35 -23.19
N GLN A 496 -2.69 12.65 -23.85
CA GLN A 496 -2.21 11.37 -23.37
C GLN A 496 -1.12 11.60 -22.33
N ILE A 497 -1.25 10.99 -21.17
CA ILE A 497 -0.19 10.94 -20.14
C ILE A 497 0.75 9.81 -20.54
N VAL A 498 1.92 10.16 -21.06
CA VAL A 498 2.91 9.21 -21.59
C VAL A 498 3.96 8.90 -20.54
N ASP A 499 4.25 7.63 -20.31
CA ASP A 499 5.40 7.22 -19.51
C ASP A 499 6.71 7.50 -20.29
N GLN A 500 7.64 8.26 -19.71
CA GLN A 500 8.83 8.77 -20.39
C GLN A 500 9.72 7.71 -21.06
N ARG A 501 9.70 6.45 -20.60
CA ARG A 501 10.51 5.37 -21.19
C ARG A 501 9.86 4.64 -22.37
N VAL A 502 8.55 4.67 -22.49
CA VAL A 502 7.86 4.11 -23.66
C VAL A 502 8.08 4.96 -24.93
N ALA A 503 8.35 6.26 -24.76
CA ALA A 503 8.59 7.19 -25.86
C ALA A 503 10.00 7.10 -26.48
N ALA A 504 10.98 6.51 -25.80
CA ALA A 504 12.36 6.39 -26.29
C ALA A 504 12.62 5.20 -27.22
N HIS A 505 11.62 4.33 -27.42
CA HIS A 505 11.70 3.12 -28.25
C HIS A 505 10.68 3.11 -29.42
N ARG A 506 10.13 4.28 -29.81
CA ARG A 506 9.32 4.42 -31.03
C ARG A 506 9.99 5.33 -32.05
#